data_ba0311f78fb08cf8c2e43f1cafb4a355
#
_entry.id   ba0311f78fb08cf8c2e43f1cafb4a355
#
_cell.length_a   1.000
_cell.length_b   1.000
_cell.length_c   1.000
_cell.angle_alpha   90.00
_cell.angle_beta   90.00
_cell.angle_gamma   90.00
#
_symmetry.space_group_name_H-M   'P 1'
#
loop_
_entity.id
_entity.type
_entity.pdbx_description
1 polymer ?
#
loop_
_entity_poly.entity_id
_entity_poly.type
_entity_poly.pdbx_seq_one_letter_code
_entity_poly.pdbx_strand_id
1 'polypeptide(L)'
;MLNQQERVFELSPSKDPMLPLEMKSAIVDLVKQEAMEFIAQGEQLHPESFRARMEEVHETIMHRLKEEAKDAARRMGDKIQDQLNEGKFYDELKNFITDFVTFPTAIIKGPVVKKRKGLQWGPDFTPIVTTEYVREIERVSPYDIYPAPSSISINDNYLCHRHKFTRSAMAAMQGVPGVDNDKVQTIIDRFGKDGYTSFQQGDNERRVLEGKPFRAPITEGLIEAIEIWASVSGAWLKEWGMEDKTIQEDQEYEVNLWMTAGVVFKCILNPDPLGQRPYNIASWEEVPHSFWGVALPEVMRDAQTLCNAAARSLANNMAVASGPQVEVVIDRLPDGEDLTEIYPWKIWQTTSDRTGGGQRAVNFFQPSMNADVLMNVYQQFAKQADEITGIPNYVYGSSAVSGAGRTASGLSMLMDNASKGIKQAIANIDKIVSGIVQRLYLHNMMYDEDPYIKGDFKVVAKGAIGLIQKETLQMRRNEFLIATSNPIDSQIVGTEGRAYLLRELARGLQMDTEKIIPNQESIAQAVTEQKAQALAQQMVQQLAAEAQAQQPPMPTPALPSGEPMGGQVANTVQPVSMADGGMVGPYTAELKQVLYENNAI
;
A
#
# COMPACT_ATOMS: atom_id res chain seq x y z
N MET A 1 1.28 -0.76 7.84
CA MET A 1 1.19 -2.23 7.75
C MET A 1 0.18 -2.57 6.68
N LEU A 2 0.60 -3.18 5.59
CA LEU A 2 -0.31 -3.70 4.57
C LEU A 2 -1.03 -4.89 5.19
N ASN A 3 -2.32 -4.72 5.48
CA ASN A 3 -3.16 -5.79 5.98
C ASN A 3 -3.33 -6.80 4.82
N GLN A 4 -3.00 -8.06 5.02
CA GLN A 4 -3.05 -9.14 4.00
C GLN A 4 -4.44 -9.33 3.35
N GLN A 5 -5.46 -8.62 3.83
CA GLN A 5 -6.84 -8.72 3.34
C GLN A 5 -7.24 -7.61 2.34
N GLU A 6 -6.44 -6.57 2.15
CA GLU A 6 -6.78 -5.51 1.19
C GLU A 6 -5.98 -5.66 -0.11
N ARG A 7 -6.69 -5.68 -1.23
CA ARG A 7 -6.08 -5.71 -2.56
C ARG A 7 -5.33 -4.41 -2.81
N VAL A 8 -4.06 -4.54 -3.19
CA VAL A 8 -3.19 -3.41 -3.56
C VAL A 8 -3.47 -2.89 -4.98
N PHE A 9 -4.40 -3.51 -5.71
CA PHE A 9 -4.76 -3.16 -7.09
C PHE A 9 -6.26 -3.34 -7.34
N GLU A 10 -6.76 -2.69 -8.38
CA GLU A 10 -8.09 -2.86 -8.93
C GLU A 10 -8.00 -3.02 -10.45
N LEU A 11 -8.85 -3.88 -10.99
CA LEU A 11 -9.09 -3.97 -12.41
C LEU A 11 -10.40 -3.27 -12.76
N SER A 12 -10.34 -2.38 -13.72
CA SER A 12 -11.53 -1.73 -14.26
C SER A 12 -11.58 -1.93 -15.77
N PRO A 13 -12.77 -2.05 -16.38
CA PRO A 13 -12.89 -2.05 -17.83
C PRO A 13 -12.17 -0.84 -18.44
N SER A 14 -11.37 -1.05 -19.48
CA SER A 14 -10.53 0.02 -20.08
C SER A 14 -11.36 1.06 -20.80
N LYS A 15 -12.48 0.64 -21.39
CA LYS A 15 -13.44 1.47 -22.12
C LYS A 15 -14.86 0.96 -21.86
N ASP A 16 -15.83 1.82 -22.10
CA ASP A 16 -17.21 1.37 -22.20
C ASP A 16 -17.32 0.28 -23.29
N PRO A 17 -17.97 -0.85 -23.00
CA PRO A 17 -18.10 -1.92 -23.96
C PRO A 17 -18.78 -1.40 -25.22
N MET A 18 -18.18 -1.65 -26.39
CA MET A 18 -18.81 -1.34 -27.68
C MET A 18 -19.67 -2.53 -28.08
N LEU A 19 -20.90 -2.24 -28.48
CA LEU A 19 -21.77 -3.26 -29.05
C LEU A 19 -21.15 -3.81 -30.34
N PRO A 20 -20.93 -5.14 -30.44
CA PRO A 20 -20.54 -5.78 -31.69
C PRO A 20 -21.57 -5.49 -32.79
N LEU A 21 -21.11 -5.45 -34.04
CA LEU A 21 -21.98 -5.20 -35.20
C LEU A 21 -23.13 -6.22 -35.29
N GLU A 22 -22.86 -7.47 -34.94
CA GLU A 22 -23.85 -8.56 -34.89
C GLU A 22 -24.93 -8.30 -33.84
N MET A 23 -24.59 -7.79 -32.66
CA MET A 23 -25.57 -7.40 -31.64
C MET A 23 -26.37 -6.17 -32.05
N LYS A 24 -25.77 -5.21 -32.74
CA LYS A 24 -26.52 -4.04 -33.27
C LYS A 24 -27.57 -4.47 -34.27
N SER A 25 -27.24 -5.42 -35.17
CA SER A 25 -28.23 -5.96 -36.12
C SER A 25 -29.33 -6.74 -35.41
N ALA A 26 -28.97 -7.56 -34.40
CA ALA A 26 -29.95 -8.32 -33.60
C ALA A 26 -30.93 -7.41 -32.83
N ILE A 27 -30.45 -6.28 -32.27
CA ILE A 27 -31.29 -5.28 -31.61
C ILE A 27 -32.30 -4.69 -32.62
N VAL A 28 -31.81 -4.29 -33.79
CA VAL A 28 -32.69 -3.74 -34.85
C VAL A 28 -33.74 -4.75 -35.29
N ASP A 29 -33.36 -6.03 -35.43
CA ASP A 29 -34.29 -7.07 -35.84
C ASP A 29 -35.31 -7.40 -34.73
N LEU A 30 -34.90 -7.41 -33.46
CA LEU A 30 -35.80 -7.61 -32.32
C LEU A 30 -36.83 -6.47 -32.21
N VAL A 31 -36.38 -5.22 -32.31
CA VAL A 31 -37.30 -4.06 -32.27
C VAL A 31 -38.19 -4.01 -33.49
N LYS A 32 -37.73 -4.49 -34.66
CA LYS A 32 -38.61 -4.64 -35.84
C LYS A 32 -39.69 -5.73 -35.64
N GLN A 33 -39.32 -6.86 -35.01
CA GLN A 33 -40.30 -7.90 -34.69
C GLN A 33 -41.36 -7.39 -33.71
N GLU A 34 -40.96 -6.72 -32.60
CA GLU A 34 -41.89 -6.07 -31.68
C GLU A 34 -42.81 -5.07 -32.41
N ALA A 35 -42.24 -4.26 -33.30
CA ALA A 35 -43.01 -3.28 -34.08
C ALA A 35 -44.02 -3.96 -35.01
N MET A 36 -43.68 -5.08 -35.64
CA MET A 36 -44.62 -5.86 -36.48
C MET A 36 -45.74 -6.48 -35.66
N GLU A 37 -45.48 -6.92 -34.44
CA GLU A 37 -46.51 -7.44 -33.52
C GLU A 37 -47.47 -6.34 -33.07
N PHE A 38 -46.99 -5.13 -32.78
CA PHE A 38 -47.84 -3.95 -32.47
C PHE A 38 -48.74 -3.55 -33.65
N ILE A 39 -48.19 -3.54 -34.87
CA ILE A 39 -48.95 -3.27 -36.09
C ILE A 39 -50.04 -4.34 -36.32
N ALA A 40 -49.73 -5.61 -36.06
CA ALA A 40 -50.69 -6.72 -36.17
C ALA A 40 -51.83 -6.62 -35.15
N GLN A 41 -51.62 -5.96 -34.01
CA GLN A 41 -52.63 -5.68 -32.99
C GLN A 41 -53.47 -4.41 -33.29
N GLY A 42 -53.19 -3.72 -34.39
CA GLY A 42 -53.96 -2.56 -34.85
C GLY A 42 -53.60 -1.22 -34.23
N GLU A 43 -52.46 -1.14 -33.54
CA GLU A 43 -51.96 0.12 -32.99
C GLU A 43 -51.11 0.89 -34.02
N GLN A 44 -51.29 2.22 -34.05
CA GLN A 44 -50.51 3.10 -34.93
C GLN A 44 -49.14 3.37 -34.29
N LEU A 45 -48.06 2.91 -34.91
CA LEU A 45 -46.71 3.17 -34.48
C LEU A 45 -46.26 4.59 -34.87
N HIS A 46 -46.02 5.44 -33.88
CA HIS A 46 -45.33 6.72 -34.08
C HIS A 46 -43.82 6.50 -34.24
N PRO A 47 -43.15 7.16 -35.21
CA PRO A 47 -41.70 7.04 -35.39
C PRO A 47 -40.86 7.41 -34.14
N GLU A 48 -41.39 8.28 -33.29
CA GLU A 48 -40.76 8.69 -32.03
C GLU A 48 -40.80 7.58 -30.97
N SER A 49 -41.90 6.83 -30.87
CA SER A 49 -42.01 5.70 -29.94
C SER A 49 -41.09 4.56 -30.33
N PHE A 50 -40.87 4.34 -31.62
CA PHE A 50 -39.92 3.35 -32.12
C PHE A 50 -38.45 3.73 -31.77
N ARG A 51 -38.09 5.01 -31.90
CA ARG A 51 -36.77 5.51 -31.52
C ARG A 51 -36.55 5.40 -30.02
N ALA A 52 -37.51 5.81 -29.21
CA ALA A 52 -37.44 5.71 -27.76
C ALA A 52 -37.27 4.24 -27.30
N ARG A 53 -38.00 3.30 -27.94
CA ARG A 53 -37.85 1.88 -27.64
C ARG A 53 -36.46 1.32 -28.03
N MET A 54 -35.93 1.74 -29.18
CA MET A 54 -34.55 1.38 -29.59
C MET A 54 -33.52 1.91 -28.60
N GLU A 55 -33.69 3.14 -28.12
CA GLU A 55 -32.78 3.73 -27.11
C GLU A 55 -32.88 2.99 -25.78
N GLU A 56 -34.09 2.67 -25.30
CA GLU A 56 -34.30 1.91 -24.07
C GLU A 56 -33.68 0.50 -24.12
N VAL A 57 -33.87 -0.24 -25.21
CA VAL A 57 -33.27 -1.56 -25.41
C VAL A 57 -31.76 -1.45 -25.50
N HIS A 58 -31.28 -0.42 -26.21
CA HIS A 58 -29.84 -0.16 -26.30
C HIS A 58 -29.23 0.14 -24.93
N GLU A 59 -29.84 1.02 -24.13
CA GLU A 59 -29.39 1.33 -22.78
C GLU A 59 -29.42 0.12 -21.86
N THR A 60 -30.46 -0.69 -21.92
CA THR A 60 -30.59 -1.91 -21.12
C THR A 60 -29.49 -2.92 -21.45
N ILE A 61 -29.21 -3.15 -22.73
CA ILE A 61 -28.13 -4.05 -23.16
C ILE A 61 -26.77 -3.48 -22.80
N MET A 62 -26.56 -2.17 -22.97
CA MET A 62 -25.30 -1.52 -22.57
C MET A 62 -25.08 -1.60 -21.06
N HIS A 63 -26.11 -1.42 -20.27
CA HIS A 63 -26.02 -1.57 -18.82
C HIS A 63 -25.62 -3.00 -18.45
N ARG A 64 -26.24 -4.02 -19.04
CA ARG A 64 -25.92 -5.43 -18.81
C ARG A 64 -24.49 -5.77 -19.23
N LEU A 65 -24.04 -5.30 -20.39
CA LEU A 65 -22.65 -5.50 -20.84
C LEU A 65 -21.63 -4.83 -19.91
N LYS A 66 -21.97 -3.65 -19.37
CA LYS A 66 -21.12 -2.97 -18.38
C LYS A 66 -21.04 -3.75 -17.07
N GLU A 67 -22.13 -4.36 -16.63
CA GLU A 67 -22.13 -5.22 -15.44
C GLU A 67 -21.34 -6.51 -15.69
N GLU A 68 -21.53 -7.20 -16.80
CA GLU A 68 -20.77 -8.37 -17.18
C GLU A 68 -19.27 -8.08 -17.28
N ALA A 69 -18.88 -6.92 -17.84
CA ALA A 69 -17.48 -6.49 -17.89
C ALA A 69 -16.89 -6.21 -16.50
N LYS A 70 -17.67 -5.63 -15.58
CA LYS A 70 -17.27 -5.42 -14.19
C LYS A 70 -17.10 -6.74 -13.44
N ASP A 71 -18.01 -7.69 -13.66
CA ASP A 71 -17.94 -9.01 -13.03
C ASP A 71 -16.75 -9.83 -13.55
N ALA A 72 -16.45 -9.74 -14.84
CA ALA A 72 -15.27 -10.34 -15.43
C ALA A 72 -13.98 -9.72 -14.86
N ALA A 73 -13.93 -8.38 -14.74
CA ALA A 73 -12.81 -7.68 -14.10
C ALA A 73 -12.62 -8.10 -12.64
N ARG A 74 -13.72 -8.29 -11.90
CA ARG A 74 -13.69 -8.76 -10.51
C ARG A 74 -13.11 -10.17 -10.43
N ARG A 75 -13.60 -11.12 -11.26
CA ARG A 75 -13.11 -12.52 -11.29
C ARG A 75 -11.64 -12.61 -11.67
N MET A 76 -11.20 -11.84 -12.67
CA MET A 76 -9.77 -11.72 -13.01
C MET A 76 -8.97 -11.16 -11.84
N GLY A 77 -9.48 -10.15 -11.14
CA GLY A 77 -8.86 -9.59 -9.95
C GLY A 77 -8.74 -10.58 -8.80
N ASP A 78 -9.77 -11.41 -8.55
CA ASP A 78 -9.73 -12.49 -7.55
C ASP A 78 -8.61 -13.49 -7.88
N LYS A 79 -8.55 -13.94 -9.13
CA LYS A 79 -7.53 -14.88 -9.59
C LYS A 79 -6.11 -14.32 -9.48
N ILE A 80 -5.89 -13.06 -9.87
CA ILE A 80 -4.58 -12.43 -9.73
C ILE A 80 -4.22 -12.29 -8.25
N GLN A 81 -5.17 -11.98 -7.38
CA GLN A 81 -4.94 -11.90 -5.94
C GLN A 81 -4.47 -13.24 -5.37
N ASP A 82 -5.10 -14.34 -5.78
CA ASP A 82 -4.69 -15.69 -5.38
C ASP A 82 -3.27 -16.01 -5.88
N GLN A 83 -2.97 -15.69 -7.14
CA GLN A 83 -1.63 -15.87 -7.71
C GLN A 83 -0.56 -15.05 -6.98
N LEU A 84 -0.87 -13.82 -6.54
CA LEU A 84 0.04 -12.99 -5.75
C LEU A 84 0.29 -13.57 -4.35
N ASN A 85 -0.77 -14.12 -3.71
CA ASN A 85 -0.65 -14.77 -2.40
C ASN A 85 0.21 -16.04 -2.50
N GLU A 86 -0.03 -16.89 -3.50
CA GLU A 86 0.74 -18.11 -3.75
C GLU A 86 2.20 -17.79 -4.12
N GLY A 87 2.41 -16.71 -4.88
CA GLY A 87 3.70 -16.24 -5.38
C GLY A 87 4.54 -15.47 -4.36
N LYS A 88 4.15 -15.39 -3.09
CA LYS A 88 4.85 -14.68 -1.99
C LYS A 88 5.03 -13.17 -2.23
N PHE A 89 4.18 -12.57 -3.05
CA PHE A 89 4.30 -11.17 -3.43
C PHE A 89 4.40 -10.22 -2.22
N TYR A 90 3.56 -10.41 -1.21
CA TYR A 90 3.50 -9.49 -0.07
C TYR A 90 4.76 -9.53 0.81
N ASP A 91 5.35 -10.71 0.98
CA ASP A 91 6.61 -10.86 1.71
C ASP A 91 7.77 -10.20 0.96
N GLU A 92 7.84 -10.44 -0.36
CA GLU A 92 8.86 -9.85 -1.20
C GLU A 92 8.66 -8.34 -1.42
N LEU A 93 7.43 -7.86 -1.45
CA LEU A 93 7.12 -6.43 -1.47
C LEU A 93 7.59 -5.73 -0.18
N LYS A 94 7.44 -6.37 0.98
CA LYS A 94 7.97 -5.84 2.24
C LYS A 94 9.50 -5.70 2.21
N ASN A 95 10.19 -6.72 1.69
CA ASN A 95 11.64 -6.69 1.52
C ASN A 95 12.05 -5.62 0.49
N PHE A 96 11.31 -5.52 -0.61
CA PHE A 96 11.49 -4.49 -1.63
C PHE A 96 11.34 -3.07 -1.08
N ILE A 97 10.34 -2.80 -0.22
CA ILE A 97 10.17 -1.49 0.42
C ILE A 97 11.36 -1.14 1.31
N THR A 98 11.95 -2.14 1.99
CA THR A 98 13.18 -1.93 2.77
C THR A 98 14.35 -1.52 1.87
N ASP A 99 14.51 -2.20 0.73
CA ASP A 99 15.54 -1.85 -0.25
C ASP A 99 15.29 -0.47 -0.89
N PHE A 100 14.03 -0.16 -1.19
CA PHE A 100 13.60 1.11 -1.77
C PHE A 100 14.01 2.33 -0.94
N VAL A 101 13.97 2.19 0.39
CA VAL A 101 14.40 3.25 1.30
C VAL A 101 15.91 3.27 1.45
N THR A 102 16.56 2.09 1.44
CA THR A 102 17.96 1.93 1.83
C THR A 102 18.95 2.09 0.67
N PHE A 103 18.57 1.60 -0.52
CA PHE A 103 19.45 1.57 -1.70
C PHE A 103 19.01 2.57 -2.77
N PRO A 104 19.92 3.00 -3.66
CA PRO A 104 19.61 3.91 -4.75
C PRO A 104 18.47 3.43 -5.64
N THR A 105 18.38 2.12 -5.86
CA THR A 105 17.32 1.50 -6.66
C THR A 105 16.97 0.14 -6.07
N ALA A 106 15.71 -0.08 -5.80
CA ALA A 106 15.17 -1.37 -5.42
C ALA A 106 14.69 -2.14 -6.65
N ILE A 107 14.84 -3.46 -6.62
CA ILE A 107 14.60 -4.33 -7.76
C ILE A 107 13.76 -5.53 -7.34
N ILE A 108 12.71 -5.80 -8.08
CA ILE A 108 11.87 -6.98 -7.91
C ILE A 108 11.71 -7.70 -9.24
N LYS A 109 11.83 -9.02 -9.23
CA LYS A 109 11.71 -9.88 -10.40
C LYS A 109 10.44 -10.70 -10.31
N GLY A 110 9.71 -10.79 -11.39
CA GLY A 110 8.53 -11.65 -11.47
C GLY A 110 7.41 -11.12 -12.37
N PRO A 111 6.44 -11.99 -12.63
CA PRO A 111 6.31 -13.37 -12.20
C PRO A 111 7.33 -14.31 -12.88
N VAL A 112 7.94 -15.22 -12.09
CA VAL A 112 8.87 -16.24 -12.57
C VAL A 112 8.28 -17.61 -12.24
N VAL A 113 8.23 -18.51 -13.21
CA VAL A 113 7.73 -19.87 -12.99
C VAL A 113 8.77 -20.70 -12.23
N LYS A 114 8.42 -21.14 -11.04
CA LYS A 114 9.22 -22.05 -10.22
C LYS A 114 8.49 -23.35 -9.95
N LYS A 115 9.28 -24.42 -9.89
CA LYS A 115 8.80 -25.77 -9.55
C LYS A 115 8.76 -25.92 -8.03
N ARG A 116 7.59 -26.16 -7.47
CA ARG A 116 7.37 -26.32 -6.03
C ARG A 116 6.73 -27.68 -5.74
N LYS A 117 7.09 -28.24 -4.60
CA LYS A 117 6.37 -29.43 -4.09
C LYS A 117 5.13 -28.92 -3.36
N GLY A 118 3.96 -29.31 -3.85
CA GLY A 118 2.66 -29.07 -3.23
C GLY A 118 2.14 -30.34 -2.56
N LEU A 119 1.16 -30.19 -1.69
CA LEU A 119 0.46 -31.28 -1.06
C LEU A 119 -0.99 -31.25 -1.56
N GLN A 120 -1.38 -32.32 -2.25
CA GLN A 120 -2.78 -32.50 -2.65
C GLN A 120 -3.41 -33.66 -1.87
N TRP A 121 -4.69 -33.56 -1.61
CA TRP A 121 -5.46 -34.62 -0.94
C TRP A 121 -6.03 -35.57 -1.97
N GLY A 122 -5.65 -36.83 -1.86
CA GLY A 122 -6.24 -37.90 -2.68
C GLY A 122 -7.69 -38.22 -2.29
N PRO A 123 -8.37 -39.08 -3.06
CA PRO A 123 -9.78 -39.45 -2.82
C PRO A 123 -10.05 -40.00 -1.40
N ASP A 124 -9.04 -40.64 -0.79
CA ASP A 124 -9.10 -41.22 0.56
C ASP A 124 -8.53 -40.28 1.66
N PHE A 125 -8.48 -38.97 1.42
CA PHE A 125 -7.83 -37.99 2.30
C PHE A 125 -6.36 -38.32 2.59
N THR A 126 -5.69 -39.10 1.77
CA THR A 126 -4.26 -39.35 1.88
C THR A 126 -3.47 -38.19 1.25
N PRO A 127 -2.43 -37.67 1.93
CA PRO A 127 -1.63 -36.59 1.38
C PRO A 127 -0.73 -37.13 0.25
N ILE A 128 -0.87 -36.54 -0.94
CA ILE A 128 -0.06 -36.86 -2.12
C ILE A 128 0.84 -35.68 -2.39
N VAL A 129 2.16 -35.89 -2.43
CA VAL A 129 3.13 -34.85 -2.80
C VAL A 129 3.13 -34.73 -4.32
N THR A 130 2.65 -33.60 -4.81
CA THR A 130 2.64 -33.25 -6.23
C THR A 130 3.68 -32.17 -6.51
N THR A 131 4.06 -32.07 -7.79
CA THR A 131 4.91 -30.99 -8.25
C THR A 131 4.05 -29.96 -8.97
N GLU A 132 4.03 -28.76 -8.43
CA GLU A 132 3.25 -27.65 -8.96
C GLU A 132 4.17 -26.56 -9.53
N TYR A 133 3.72 -25.91 -10.58
CA TYR A 133 4.38 -24.74 -11.14
C TYR A 133 3.71 -23.48 -10.60
N VAL A 134 4.42 -22.75 -9.74
CA VAL A 134 3.94 -21.51 -9.12
C VAL A 134 4.65 -20.33 -9.74
N ARG A 135 3.94 -19.22 -9.90
CA ARG A 135 4.49 -17.95 -10.38
C ARG A 135 4.97 -17.16 -9.17
N GLU A 136 6.23 -17.30 -8.85
CA GLU A 136 6.82 -16.60 -7.71
C GLU A 136 7.32 -15.21 -8.11
N ILE A 137 7.27 -14.30 -7.15
CA ILE A 137 7.86 -12.97 -7.23
C ILE A 137 9.04 -12.97 -6.27
N GLU A 138 10.14 -12.37 -6.67
CA GLU A 138 11.41 -12.47 -5.99
C GLU A 138 12.05 -11.08 -5.86
N ARG A 139 12.41 -10.71 -4.64
CA ARG A 139 13.25 -9.53 -4.41
C ARG A 139 14.64 -9.80 -4.92
N VAL A 140 15.20 -8.87 -5.68
CA VAL A 140 16.58 -8.94 -6.20
C VAL A 140 17.45 -7.97 -5.43
N SER A 141 18.58 -8.47 -4.92
CA SER A 141 19.55 -7.61 -4.26
C SER A 141 20.18 -6.64 -5.27
N PRO A 142 20.23 -5.32 -4.99
CA PRO A 142 20.91 -4.36 -5.86
C PRO A 142 22.38 -4.69 -6.12
N TYR A 143 23.02 -5.48 -5.25
CA TYR A 143 24.40 -5.93 -5.42
C TYR A 143 24.56 -7.10 -6.40
N ASP A 144 23.47 -7.74 -6.78
CA ASP A 144 23.49 -8.90 -7.67
C ASP A 144 22.97 -8.58 -9.07
N ILE A 145 22.68 -7.29 -9.34
CA ILE A 145 22.23 -6.79 -10.65
C ILE A 145 23.28 -5.88 -11.27
N TYR A 146 23.59 -6.12 -12.54
CA TYR A 146 24.61 -5.40 -13.30
C TYR A 146 24.02 -4.96 -14.65
N PRO A 147 23.39 -3.77 -14.69
CA PRO A 147 22.94 -3.17 -15.95
C PRO A 147 24.15 -2.74 -16.79
N ALA A 148 23.98 -2.64 -18.10
CA ALA A 148 25.02 -2.07 -18.95
C ALA A 148 25.33 -0.61 -18.53
N PRO A 149 26.58 -0.14 -18.66
CA PRO A 149 26.98 1.17 -18.15
C PRO A 149 26.18 2.35 -18.71
N SER A 150 25.62 2.22 -19.90
CA SER A 150 24.80 3.26 -20.57
C SER A 150 23.30 3.03 -20.45
N SER A 151 22.86 2.05 -19.68
CA SER A 151 21.43 1.75 -19.53
C SER A 151 20.73 2.79 -18.67
N ILE A 152 19.56 3.22 -19.12
CA ILE A 152 18.65 4.12 -18.41
C ILE A 152 17.52 3.30 -17.78
N SER A 153 17.07 2.27 -18.48
CA SER A 153 15.98 1.40 -18.05
C SER A 153 16.40 -0.08 -17.99
N ILE A 154 15.51 -0.88 -17.41
CA ILE A 154 15.72 -2.33 -17.28
C ILE A 154 15.73 -3.06 -18.64
N ASN A 155 15.09 -2.48 -19.65
CA ASN A 155 14.98 -3.07 -20.98
C ASN A 155 16.05 -2.56 -21.97
N ASP A 156 16.94 -1.67 -21.52
CA ASP A 156 18.01 -1.14 -22.35
C ASP A 156 19.23 -2.07 -22.34
N ASN A 157 19.89 -2.22 -23.49
CA ASN A 157 21.12 -2.98 -23.64
C ASN A 157 21.07 -4.36 -22.96
N TYR A 158 22.16 -4.81 -22.35
CA TYR A 158 22.20 -6.05 -21.58
C TYR A 158 21.98 -5.81 -20.07
N LEU A 159 21.43 -6.84 -19.42
CA LEU A 159 21.24 -6.89 -17.97
C LEU A 159 21.77 -8.22 -17.46
N CYS A 160 22.69 -8.19 -16.49
CA CYS A 160 23.20 -9.39 -15.84
C CYS A 160 22.66 -9.48 -14.41
N HIS A 161 22.16 -10.64 -14.04
CA HIS A 161 21.72 -10.96 -12.68
C HIS A 161 22.50 -12.16 -12.14
N ARG A 162 23.17 -11.99 -11.02
CA ARG A 162 23.96 -13.00 -10.35
C ARG A 162 23.12 -13.86 -9.43
N HIS A 163 23.20 -15.16 -9.59
CA HIS A 163 22.56 -16.16 -8.75
C HIS A 163 23.57 -17.02 -8.04
N LYS A 164 23.26 -17.49 -6.84
CA LYS A 164 24.07 -18.44 -6.06
C LYS A 164 23.25 -19.70 -5.81
N PHE A 165 23.64 -20.80 -6.45
CA PHE A 165 22.95 -22.08 -6.35
C PHE A 165 23.69 -23.03 -5.42
N THR A 166 22.94 -23.79 -4.62
CA THR A 166 23.45 -25.01 -4.02
C THR A 166 23.54 -26.10 -5.09
N ARG A 167 24.34 -27.13 -4.85
CA ARG A 167 24.42 -28.29 -5.76
C ARG A 167 23.04 -28.88 -6.07
N SER A 168 22.17 -29.01 -5.07
CA SER A 168 20.82 -29.52 -5.26
C SER A 168 19.93 -28.58 -6.08
N ALA A 169 20.07 -27.28 -5.91
CA ALA A 169 19.34 -26.30 -6.69
C ALA A 169 19.79 -26.29 -8.17
N MET A 170 21.11 -26.44 -8.41
CA MET A 170 21.64 -26.57 -9.77
C MET A 170 21.14 -27.88 -10.42
N ALA A 171 21.11 -29.00 -9.70
CA ALA A 171 20.55 -30.26 -10.20
C ALA A 171 19.05 -30.16 -10.52
N ALA A 172 18.30 -29.36 -9.74
CA ALA A 172 16.88 -29.14 -10.00
C ALA A 172 16.60 -28.35 -11.29
N MET A 173 17.60 -27.68 -11.87
CA MET A 173 17.50 -27.04 -13.18
C MET A 173 17.42 -28.04 -14.32
N GLN A 174 17.86 -29.28 -14.12
CA GLN A 174 17.72 -30.35 -15.11
C GLN A 174 16.24 -30.62 -15.38
N GLY A 175 15.89 -30.79 -16.66
CA GLY A 175 14.52 -31.01 -17.11
C GLY A 175 13.66 -29.74 -17.23
N VAL A 176 14.22 -28.56 -16.97
CA VAL A 176 13.56 -27.29 -17.26
C VAL A 176 13.68 -27.01 -18.76
N PRO A 177 12.59 -26.59 -19.43
CA PRO A 177 12.64 -26.24 -20.86
C PRO A 177 13.74 -25.22 -21.17
N GLY A 178 14.51 -25.48 -22.22
CA GLY A 178 15.62 -24.62 -22.66
C GLY A 178 16.91 -24.77 -21.86
N VAL A 179 16.97 -25.70 -20.90
CA VAL A 179 18.20 -26.04 -20.15
C VAL A 179 18.85 -27.27 -20.75
N ASP A 180 20.15 -27.18 -21.00
CA ASP A 180 20.99 -28.27 -21.45
C ASP A 180 21.43 -29.14 -20.24
N ASN A 181 20.87 -30.34 -20.14
CA ASN A 181 21.09 -31.23 -19.00
C ASN A 181 22.56 -31.71 -18.90
N ASP A 182 23.23 -31.93 -20.04
CA ASP A 182 24.61 -32.44 -20.08
C ASP A 182 25.58 -31.36 -19.60
N LYS A 183 25.33 -30.10 -19.96
CA LYS A 183 26.10 -28.97 -19.47
C LYS A 183 25.89 -28.71 -17.98
N VAL A 184 24.64 -28.84 -17.50
CA VAL A 184 24.34 -28.74 -16.05
C VAL A 184 25.06 -29.84 -15.30
N GLN A 185 25.06 -31.09 -15.81
CA GLN A 185 25.80 -32.19 -15.19
C GLN A 185 27.30 -31.91 -15.17
N THR A 186 27.88 -31.41 -16.26
CA THR A 186 29.30 -31.02 -16.32
C THR A 186 29.64 -29.96 -15.27
N ILE A 187 28.77 -28.96 -15.05
CA ILE A 187 28.94 -27.94 -14.03
C ILE A 187 28.92 -28.56 -12.62
N ILE A 188 27.99 -29.48 -12.36
CA ILE A 188 27.86 -30.17 -11.08
C ILE A 188 29.10 -31.05 -10.81
N ASP A 189 29.58 -31.77 -11.79
CA ASP A 189 30.75 -32.67 -11.65
C ASP A 189 32.02 -31.86 -11.39
N ARG A 190 32.15 -30.69 -12.03
CA ARG A 190 33.32 -29.82 -11.90
C ARG A 190 33.33 -29.00 -10.62
N PHE A 191 32.17 -28.44 -10.24
CA PHE A 191 32.08 -27.44 -9.17
C PHE A 191 31.18 -27.86 -8.01
N GLY A 192 30.55 -29.03 -8.05
CA GLY A 192 29.58 -29.46 -7.05
C GLY A 192 30.12 -29.74 -5.67
N LYS A 193 31.45 -29.95 -5.53
CA LYS A 193 32.12 -30.17 -4.22
C LYS A 193 32.66 -28.86 -3.63
N ASP A 194 33.39 -28.12 -4.44
CA ASP A 194 34.18 -26.98 -3.96
C ASP A 194 33.43 -25.64 -4.18
N GLY A 195 32.37 -25.65 -4.99
CA GLY A 195 31.67 -24.44 -5.41
C GLY A 195 32.44 -23.67 -6.49
N TYR A 196 31.84 -22.63 -6.98
CA TYR A 196 32.45 -21.67 -7.92
C TYR A 196 31.96 -20.27 -7.62
N THR A 197 32.87 -19.33 -7.46
CA THR A 197 32.53 -17.90 -7.32
C THR A 197 33.57 -17.05 -8.04
N SER A 198 33.12 -16.09 -8.84
CA SER A 198 33.96 -15.14 -9.56
C SER A 198 33.98 -13.74 -8.92
N PHE A 199 33.02 -13.42 -8.04
CA PHE A 199 32.86 -12.10 -7.43
C PHE A 199 33.33 -12.02 -5.97
N GLN A 200 34.20 -12.91 -5.55
CA GLN A 200 34.62 -13.02 -4.15
C GLN A 200 35.26 -11.75 -3.59
N GLN A 201 36.03 -11.04 -4.39
CA GLN A 201 36.65 -9.79 -3.97
C GLN A 201 35.59 -8.73 -3.68
N GLY A 202 34.64 -8.52 -4.58
CA GLY A 202 33.55 -7.57 -4.39
C GLY A 202 32.65 -7.91 -3.19
N ASP A 203 32.38 -9.21 -2.97
CA ASP A 203 31.63 -9.66 -1.78
C ASP A 203 32.39 -9.37 -0.48
N ASN A 204 33.72 -9.47 -0.47
CA ASN A 204 34.55 -9.14 0.69
C ASN A 204 34.65 -7.63 0.91
N GLU A 205 34.81 -6.83 -0.13
CA GLU A 205 34.80 -5.36 -0.04
C GLU A 205 33.46 -4.88 0.56
N ARG A 206 32.34 -5.42 0.08
CA ARG A 206 31.03 -5.15 0.66
C ARG A 206 30.95 -5.51 2.14
N ARG A 207 31.45 -6.69 2.56
CA ARG A 207 31.46 -7.12 3.96
C ARG A 207 32.25 -6.15 4.85
N VAL A 208 33.40 -5.67 4.36
CA VAL A 208 34.21 -4.69 5.08
C VAL A 208 33.44 -3.39 5.25
N LEU A 209 32.74 -2.90 4.20
CA LEU A 209 31.89 -1.70 4.29
C LEU A 209 30.72 -1.90 5.26
N GLU A 210 30.17 -3.12 5.37
CA GLU A 210 29.13 -3.48 6.34
C GLU A 210 29.67 -3.68 7.78
N GLY A 211 30.97 -3.45 8.04
CA GLY A 211 31.60 -3.68 9.33
C GLY A 211 31.75 -5.16 9.72
N LYS A 212 31.62 -6.07 8.75
CA LYS A 212 31.76 -7.51 8.95
C LYS A 212 33.22 -7.96 8.71
N PRO A 213 33.71 -8.98 9.41
CA PRO A 213 35.08 -9.46 9.22
C PRO A 213 35.29 -10.00 7.79
N PHE A 214 36.49 -9.81 7.27
CA PHE A 214 36.95 -10.43 6.04
C PHE A 214 36.81 -11.95 6.14
N ARG A 215 36.17 -12.57 5.12
CA ARG A 215 36.19 -14.03 4.99
C ARG A 215 37.30 -14.44 4.03
N ALA A 216 38.12 -15.38 4.46
CA ALA A 216 38.99 -16.09 3.54
C ALA A 216 38.17 -16.75 2.42
N PRO A 217 38.76 -17.00 1.24
CA PRO A 217 38.06 -17.62 0.10
C PRO A 217 37.63 -19.06 0.41
N ILE A 218 36.59 -19.20 1.20
CA ILE A 218 35.87 -20.45 1.36
C ILE A 218 34.68 -20.36 0.41
N THR A 219 34.79 -21.07 -0.68
CA THR A 219 33.64 -21.38 -1.51
C THR A 219 32.69 -22.16 -0.60
N GLU A 220 31.58 -21.55 -0.22
CA GLU A 220 30.56 -22.19 0.66
C GLU A 220 29.85 -23.37 -0.03
N GLY A 221 30.49 -24.02 -1.02
CA GLY A 221 29.87 -25.04 -1.88
C GLY A 221 28.77 -24.46 -2.79
N LEU A 222 28.73 -23.13 -2.94
CA LEU A 222 27.78 -22.46 -3.81
C LEU A 222 28.35 -22.33 -5.22
N ILE A 223 27.50 -22.57 -6.20
CA ILE A 223 27.81 -22.42 -7.62
C ILE A 223 27.19 -21.10 -8.07
N GLU A 224 28.04 -20.18 -8.49
CA GLU A 224 27.61 -18.90 -9.01
C GLU A 224 27.22 -19.03 -10.49
N ALA A 225 26.05 -18.52 -10.83
CA ALA A 225 25.56 -18.43 -12.20
C ALA A 225 25.12 -17.00 -12.51
N ILE A 226 25.34 -16.60 -13.74
CA ILE A 226 24.93 -15.30 -14.25
C ILE A 226 23.79 -15.53 -15.23
N GLU A 227 22.66 -14.90 -14.96
CA GLU A 227 21.53 -14.77 -15.87
C GLU A 227 21.73 -13.49 -16.68
N ILE A 228 21.70 -13.60 -17.99
CA ILE A 228 21.94 -12.50 -18.91
C ILE A 228 20.71 -12.30 -19.77
N TRP A 229 20.24 -11.08 -19.84
CA TRP A 229 19.21 -10.62 -20.77
C TRP A 229 19.88 -9.69 -21.76
N ALA A 230 19.77 -9.99 -23.05
CA ALA A 230 20.41 -9.20 -24.10
C ALA A 230 19.69 -9.39 -25.42
N SER A 231 19.81 -8.40 -26.31
CA SER A 231 19.42 -8.53 -27.70
C SER A 231 20.55 -9.19 -28.48
N VAL A 232 20.24 -10.22 -29.28
CA VAL A 232 21.18 -11.02 -30.03
C VAL A 232 20.66 -11.20 -31.45
N SER A 233 21.56 -11.09 -32.43
CA SER A 233 21.25 -11.33 -33.82
C SER A 233 20.80 -12.77 -34.08
N GLY A 234 19.79 -12.94 -34.93
CA GLY A 234 19.31 -14.25 -35.34
C GLY A 234 20.37 -15.14 -36.01
N ALA A 235 21.36 -14.53 -36.66
CA ALA A 235 22.50 -15.25 -37.21
C ALA A 235 23.30 -15.98 -36.13
N TRP A 236 23.59 -15.32 -35.00
CA TRP A 236 24.27 -15.93 -33.85
C TRP A 236 23.44 -17.00 -33.16
N LEU A 237 22.12 -16.81 -33.07
CA LEU A 237 21.23 -17.81 -32.47
C LEU A 237 21.24 -19.11 -33.28
N LYS A 238 21.26 -19.02 -34.59
CA LYS A 238 21.39 -20.20 -35.48
C LYS A 238 22.78 -20.85 -35.37
N GLU A 239 23.85 -20.04 -35.30
CA GLU A 239 25.20 -20.54 -35.05
C GLU A 239 25.30 -21.29 -33.71
N TRP A 240 24.58 -20.84 -32.69
CA TRP A 240 24.53 -21.50 -31.41
C TRP A 240 23.62 -22.74 -31.37
N GLY A 241 23.00 -23.10 -32.51
CA GLY A 241 22.18 -24.30 -32.63
C GLY A 241 20.71 -24.15 -32.26
N MET A 242 20.18 -22.92 -32.28
CA MET A 242 18.74 -22.71 -32.17
C MET A 242 18.08 -22.94 -33.53
N GLU A 243 17.52 -24.12 -33.74
CA GLU A 243 16.87 -24.52 -35.01
C GLU A 243 15.39 -24.11 -35.10
N ASP A 244 15.01 -22.98 -34.52
CA ASP A 244 13.63 -22.48 -34.63
C ASP A 244 13.45 -21.81 -36.01
N LYS A 245 12.46 -22.28 -36.77
CA LYS A 245 12.11 -21.77 -38.10
C LYS A 245 11.63 -20.32 -38.11
N THR A 246 11.21 -19.81 -36.93
CA THR A 246 10.74 -18.44 -36.78
C THR A 246 11.89 -17.43 -36.69
N ILE A 247 13.13 -17.88 -36.46
CA ILE A 247 14.30 -17.02 -36.32
C ILE A 247 14.84 -16.61 -37.70
N GLN A 248 14.82 -15.32 -37.97
CA GLN A 248 15.41 -14.69 -39.17
C GLN A 248 16.81 -14.17 -38.82
N GLU A 249 17.78 -14.30 -39.76
CA GLU A 249 19.18 -13.98 -39.48
C GLU A 249 19.46 -12.49 -39.35
N ASP A 250 18.66 -11.68 -40.00
CA ASP A 250 18.78 -10.21 -40.07
C ASP A 250 17.99 -9.49 -38.96
N GLN A 251 17.31 -10.23 -38.09
CA GLN A 251 16.58 -9.67 -36.98
C GLN A 251 17.30 -9.87 -35.65
N GLU A 252 17.03 -8.96 -34.70
CA GLU A 252 17.48 -9.07 -33.35
C GLU A 252 16.38 -9.63 -32.44
N TYR A 253 16.77 -10.51 -31.52
CA TYR A 253 15.88 -11.20 -30.60
C TYR A 253 16.37 -11.03 -29.17
N GLU A 254 15.46 -10.67 -28.29
CA GLU A 254 15.74 -10.64 -26.86
C GLU A 254 15.83 -12.06 -26.33
N VAL A 255 16.95 -12.39 -25.67
CA VAL A 255 17.24 -13.73 -25.14
C VAL A 255 17.53 -13.71 -23.67
N ASN A 256 17.21 -14.82 -23.00
CA ASN A 256 17.60 -15.12 -21.64
C ASN A 256 18.66 -16.23 -21.66
N LEU A 257 19.87 -15.87 -21.27
CA LEU A 257 21.04 -16.75 -21.21
C LEU A 257 21.40 -17.03 -19.74
N TRP A 258 21.82 -18.26 -19.44
CA TRP A 258 22.39 -18.61 -18.14
C TRP A 258 23.74 -19.24 -18.31
N MET A 259 24.72 -18.72 -17.57
CA MET A 259 26.13 -19.10 -17.70
C MET A 259 26.77 -19.32 -16.33
N THR A 260 27.60 -20.34 -16.22
CA THR A 260 28.49 -20.60 -15.07
C THR A 260 29.89 -20.91 -15.58
N ALA A 261 30.90 -20.20 -15.07
CA ALA A 261 32.30 -20.43 -15.41
C ALA A 261 32.59 -20.50 -16.94
N GLY A 262 31.89 -19.67 -17.73
CA GLY A 262 32.01 -19.65 -19.19
C GLY A 262 31.19 -20.72 -19.91
N VAL A 263 30.47 -21.60 -19.22
CA VAL A 263 29.59 -22.60 -19.82
C VAL A 263 28.15 -22.08 -19.85
N VAL A 264 27.62 -21.85 -21.03
CA VAL A 264 26.19 -21.49 -21.22
C VAL A 264 25.36 -22.77 -21.16
N PHE A 265 24.50 -22.89 -20.15
CA PHE A 265 23.68 -24.07 -19.94
C PHE A 265 22.19 -23.85 -20.23
N LYS A 266 21.76 -22.59 -20.42
CA LYS A 266 20.38 -22.24 -20.83
C LYS A 266 20.43 -21.07 -21.81
N CYS A 267 19.66 -21.19 -22.90
CA CYS A 267 19.41 -20.12 -23.86
C CYS A 267 17.98 -20.24 -24.36
N ILE A 268 17.16 -19.23 -24.11
CA ILE A 268 15.77 -19.19 -24.57
C ILE A 268 15.44 -17.79 -25.10
N LEU A 269 14.53 -17.69 -26.05
CA LEU A 269 13.94 -16.42 -26.43
C LEU A 269 13.12 -15.87 -25.29
N ASN A 270 12.99 -14.53 -25.22
CA ASN A 270 12.12 -13.90 -24.23
C ASN A 270 10.67 -14.38 -24.42
N PRO A 271 10.07 -15.02 -23.40
CA PRO A 271 8.70 -15.52 -23.50
C PRO A 271 7.62 -14.44 -23.40
N ASP A 272 8.00 -13.21 -23.05
CA ASP A 272 7.05 -12.09 -22.95
C ASP A 272 6.66 -11.61 -24.35
N PRO A 273 5.37 -11.61 -24.71
CA PRO A 273 4.90 -11.14 -26.03
C PRO A 273 5.18 -9.66 -26.28
N LEU A 274 5.35 -8.87 -25.21
CA LEU A 274 5.72 -7.46 -25.28
C LEU A 274 7.24 -7.23 -25.29
N GLY A 275 8.04 -8.30 -25.27
CA GLY A 275 9.50 -8.23 -25.23
C GLY A 275 10.08 -7.62 -23.95
N GLN A 276 9.31 -7.48 -22.89
CA GLN A 276 9.77 -6.89 -21.63
C GLN A 276 10.47 -7.93 -20.75
N ARG A 277 11.53 -7.48 -20.05
CA ARG A 277 12.21 -8.31 -19.05
C ARG A 277 11.38 -8.42 -17.78
N PRO A 278 11.42 -9.56 -17.05
CA PRO A 278 10.59 -9.79 -15.87
C PRO A 278 11.10 -9.04 -14.63
N TYR A 279 11.61 -7.84 -14.78
CA TYR A 279 12.10 -7.01 -13.67
C TYR A 279 11.31 -5.71 -13.60
N ASN A 280 11.14 -5.21 -12.39
CA ASN A 280 10.63 -3.89 -12.12
C ASN A 280 11.58 -3.19 -11.15
N ILE A 281 11.82 -1.91 -11.38
CA ILE A 281 12.73 -1.09 -10.58
C ILE A 281 12.00 0.16 -10.07
N ALA A 282 12.34 0.57 -8.86
CA ALA A 282 11.95 1.87 -8.35
C ALA A 282 13.06 2.46 -7.47
N SER A 283 13.13 3.79 -7.45
CA SER A 283 14.05 4.57 -6.65
C SER A 283 13.28 5.55 -5.79
N TRP A 284 13.83 5.91 -4.62
CA TRP A 284 13.26 6.96 -3.79
C TRP A 284 13.19 8.27 -4.58
N GLU A 285 14.30 8.66 -5.21
CA GLU A 285 14.38 9.77 -6.14
C GLU A 285 15.00 9.28 -7.45
N GLU A 286 14.25 9.43 -8.55
CA GLU A 286 14.71 9.05 -9.87
C GLU A 286 15.69 10.10 -10.42
N VAL A 287 16.84 9.67 -10.92
CA VAL A 287 17.81 10.52 -11.59
C VAL A 287 17.59 10.41 -13.11
N PRO A 288 17.28 11.51 -13.81
CA PRO A 288 17.11 11.48 -15.26
C PRO A 288 18.34 10.90 -15.97
N HIS A 289 18.11 10.02 -16.92
CA HIS A 289 19.15 9.35 -17.71
C HIS A 289 20.11 8.44 -16.93
N SER A 290 19.68 7.95 -15.75
CA SER A 290 20.44 6.99 -14.96
C SER A 290 19.57 5.81 -14.57
N PHE A 291 20.16 4.60 -14.58
CA PHE A 291 19.53 3.41 -14.03
C PHE A 291 19.42 3.50 -12.50
N TRP A 292 20.43 4.09 -11.87
CA TRP A 292 20.52 4.23 -10.44
C TRP A 292 19.96 5.59 -10.01
N GLY A 293 19.03 5.55 -9.06
CA GLY A 293 18.48 6.74 -8.43
C GLY A 293 19.29 7.20 -7.22
N VAL A 294 18.66 7.94 -6.32
CA VAL A 294 19.22 8.39 -5.04
C VAL A 294 18.42 7.79 -3.90
N ALA A 295 19.12 7.21 -2.93
CA ALA A 295 18.51 6.63 -1.73
C ALA A 295 18.26 7.68 -0.65
N LEU A 296 17.29 7.42 0.23
CA LEU A 296 17.00 8.32 1.35
C LEU A 296 18.24 8.57 2.26
N PRO A 297 19.08 7.56 2.61
CA PRO A 297 20.31 7.80 3.37
C PRO A 297 21.33 8.69 2.65
N GLU A 298 21.36 8.68 1.32
CA GLU A 298 22.25 9.56 0.54
C GLU A 298 21.79 11.01 0.64
N VAL A 299 20.47 11.26 0.55
CA VAL A 299 19.87 12.61 0.67
C VAL A 299 20.19 13.22 2.03
N MET A 300 20.14 12.45 3.11
CA MET A 300 20.36 12.92 4.47
C MET A 300 21.82 12.83 4.96
N ARG A 301 22.74 12.30 4.15
CA ARG A 301 24.12 11.99 4.56
C ARG A 301 24.85 13.16 5.18
N ASP A 302 24.75 14.34 4.57
CA ASP A 302 25.49 15.52 5.03
C ASP A 302 24.90 16.04 6.36
N ALA A 303 23.58 16.09 6.50
CA ALA A 303 22.93 16.44 7.76
C ALA A 303 23.28 15.44 8.87
N GLN A 304 23.28 14.13 8.57
CA GLN A 304 23.72 13.07 9.49
C GLN A 304 25.18 13.25 9.94
N THR A 305 26.07 13.61 9.01
CA THR A 305 27.50 13.83 9.31
C THR A 305 27.67 14.99 10.27
N LEU A 306 26.94 16.10 10.05
CA LEU A 306 26.97 17.29 10.91
C LEU A 306 26.35 16.99 12.29
N CYS A 307 25.25 16.24 12.37
CA CYS A 307 24.69 15.77 13.63
C CYS A 307 25.70 14.93 14.42
N ASN A 308 26.39 14.00 13.76
CA ASN A 308 27.40 13.16 14.38
C ASN A 308 28.60 13.99 14.88
N ALA A 309 29.03 15.00 14.12
CA ALA A 309 30.09 15.92 14.53
C ALA A 309 29.68 16.73 15.76
N ALA A 310 28.48 17.29 15.78
CA ALA A 310 27.94 18.04 16.91
C ALA A 310 27.82 17.17 18.17
N ALA A 311 27.29 15.93 18.03
CA ALA A 311 27.18 14.98 19.14
C ALA A 311 28.53 14.56 19.71
N ARG A 312 29.54 14.31 18.87
CA ARG A 312 30.92 14.02 19.31
C ARG A 312 31.56 15.22 20.02
N SER A 313 31.38 16.43 19.47
CA SER A 313 31.88 17.65 20.09
C SER A 313 31.20 17.91 21.44
N LEU A 314 29.89 17.64 21.57
CA LEU A 314 29.18 17.70 22.83
C LEU A 314 29.76 16.73 23.86
N ALA A 315 29.92 15.46 23.50
CA ALA A 315 30.52 14.45 24.38
C ALA A 315 31.94 14.83 24.82
N ASN A 316 32.78 15.31 23.90
CA ASN A 316 34.13 15.74 24.19
C ASN A 316 34.16 16.99 25.09
N ASN A 317 33.32 17.98 24.81
CA ASN A 317 33.22 19.19 25.65
C ASN A 317 32.73 18.82 27.06
N MET A 318 31.73 17.97 27.17
CA MET A 318 31.25 17.48 28.47
C MET A 318 32.35 16.75 29.24
N ALA A 319 33.12 15.87 28.57
CA ALA A 319 34.23 15.13 29.19
C ALA A 319 35.31 16.10 29.72
N VAL A 320 35.71 17.09 28.91
CA VAL A 320 36.73 18.07 29.31
C VAL A 320 36.23 19.05 30.38
N ALA A 321 34.94 19.45 30.30
CA ALA A 321 34.33 20.38 31.23
C ALA A 321 33.74 19.73 32.50
N SER A 322 33.75 18.39 32.61
CA SER A 322 33.19 17.66 33.76
C SER A 322 33.97 17.87 35.07
N GLY A 323 35.22 18.26 34.97
CA GLY A 323 36.07 18.58 36.13
C GLY A 323 37.11 19.67 35.80
N PRO A 324 37.66 20.28 36.84
CA PRO A 324 38.75 21.25 36.66
C PRO A 324 39.96 20.58 36.08
N GLN A 325 40.62 21.20 35.14
CA GLN A 325 41.96 20.85 34.72
C GLN A 325 42.98 21.50 35.67
N VAL A 326 44.05 20.77 35.93
CA VAL A 326 45.04 21.18 36.90
C VAL A 326 46.38 21.42 36.20
N GLU A 327 46.86 22.64 36.37
CA GLU A 327 48.19 23.06 35.95
C GLU A 327 49.09 23.04 37.18
N VAL A 328 50.22 22.33 37.10
CA VAL A 328 51.14 22.18 38.22
C VAL A 328 52.54 22.60 37.83
N VAL A 329 53.12 23.45 38.63
CA VAL A 329 54.55 23.82 38.51
C VAL A 329 55.38 22.76 39.21
N ILE A 330 55.98 21.87 38.43
CA ILE A 330 56.70 20.68 38.92
C ILE A 330 57.84 21.03 39.90
N ASP A 331 58.60 22.07 39.61
CA ASP A 331 59.72 22.49 40.43
C ASP A 331 59.35 22.96 41.85
N ARG A 332 58.07 23.11 42.11
CA ARG A 332 57.54 23.62 43.40
C ARG A 332 56.82 22.54 44.20
N LEU A 333 56.79 21.33 43.70
CA LEU A 333 56.25 20.16 44.41
C LEU A 333 57.36 19.36 45.03
N PRO A 334 57.14 18.70 46.20
CA PRO A 334 58.13 17.78 46.78
C PRO A 334 58.28 16.51 45.90
N ASP A 335 59.50 15.99 45.90
CA ASP A 335 59.82 14.74 45.18
C ASP A 335 58.95 13.59 45.71
N GLY A 336 58.25 12.87 44.80
CA GLY A 336 57.42 11.72 45.13
C GLY A 336 55.90 12.01 45.28
N GLU A 337 55.45 13.26 45.04
CA GLU A 337 54.01 13.56 44.99
C GLU A 337 53.38 12.92 43.75
N ASP A 338 52.33 12.13 43.96
CA ASP A 338 51.57 11.56 42.85
C ASP A 338 50.63 12.61 42.23
N LEU A 339 50.95 13.04 41.01
CA LEU A 339 50.23 14.06 40.24
C LEU A 339 49.00 13.47 39.52
N THR A 340 48.91 12.15 39.42
CA THR A 340 47.83 11.49 38.69
C THR A 340 46.57 11.28 39.54
N GLU A 341 46.72 11.28 40.86
CA GLU A 341 45.60 11.09 41.79
C GLU A 341 45.08 12.41 42.34
N ILE A 342 43.88 12.80 41.90
CA ILE A 342 43.15 13.93 42.44
C ILE A 342 41.87 13.40 43.13
N TYR A 343 41.79 13.53 44.45
CA TYR A 343 40.66 13.09 45.25
C TYR A 343 40.12 14.27 46.09
N PRO A 344 38.88 14.20 46.56
CA PRO A 344 38.29 15.21 47.43
C PRO A 344 39.13 15.41 48.70
N TRP A 345 39.40 16.66 49.06
CA TRP A 345 40.19 17.03 50.24
C TRP A 345 41.70 16.76 50.11
N LYS A 346 42.23 16.58 48.90
CA LYS A 346 43.66 16.46 48.68
C LYS A 346 44.38 17.74 49.14
N ILE A 347 45.39 17.59 50.02
CA ILE A 347 46.24 18.68 50.49
C ILE A 347 47.49 18.68 49.63
N TRP A 348 47.75 19.74 48.92
CA TRP A 348 48.91 19.94 48.11
C TRP A 348 50.02 20.60 48.95
N GLN A 349 51.12 19.90 49.17
CA GLN A 349 52.31 20.47 49.82
C GLN A 349 53.17 21.16 48.75
N THR A 350 53.48 22.43 48.90
CA THR A 350 54.23 23.17 47.90
C THR A 350 55.35 23.97 48.55
N THR A 351 56.49 24.09 47.87
CA THR A 351 57.61 24.92 48.30
C THR A 351 57.37 26.37 47.99
N SER A 352 58.01 27.29 48.74
CA SER A 352 57.89 28.74 48.56
C SER A 352 58.41 29.16 47.19
N ASP A 353 57.76 30.20 46.63
CA ASP A 353 58.17 30.79 45.36
C ASP A 353 59.50 31.54 45.51
N ARG A 354 60.55 31.02 44.90
CA ARG A 354 61.91 31.62 44.92
C ARG A 354 62.02 32.90 44.07
N THR A 355 61.09 33.10 43.12
CA THR A 355 61.06 34.24 42.19
C THR A 355 60.27 35.41 42.72
N GLY A 356 59.54 35.28 43.84
CA GLY A 356 58.77 36.33 44.49
C GLY A 356 57.54 36.80 43.71
N GLY A 357 57.14 36.10 42.66
CA GLY A 357 56.02 36.50 41.79
C GLY A 357 54.63 36.16 42.35
N GLY A 358 54.55 35.49 43.51
CA GLY A 358 53.27 35.17 44.18
C GLY A 358 52.37 34.22 43.41
N GLN A 359 52.91 33.53 42.37
CA GLN A 359 52.14 32.56 41.60
C GLN A 359 51.87 31.28 42.42
N ARG A 360 50.69 30.69 42.25
CA ARG A 360 50.30 29.42 42.88
C ARG A 360 51.05 28.28 42.21
N ALA A 361 51.53 27.30 42.98
CA ALA A 361 52.21 26.12 42.44
C ALA A 361 51.19 25.16 41.77
N VAL A 362 49.96 25.17 42.20
CA VAL A 362 48.85 24.38 41.62
C VAL A 362 47.75 25.37 41.24
N ASN A 363 47.37 25.39 39.97
CA ASN A 363 46.33 26.22 39.41
C ASN A 363 45.22 25.34 38.87
N PHE A 364 43.98 25.59 39.30
CA PHE A 364 42.80 24.90 38.82
C PHE A 364 42.06 25.82 37.88
N PHE A 365 41.80 25.37 36.64
CA PHE A 365 40.97 26.08 35.72
C PHE A 365 39.86 25.19 35.20
N GLN A 366 38.68 25.74 35.15
CA GLN A 366 37.50 25.04 34.65
C GLN A 366 37.27 25.40 33.20
N PRO A 367 37.41 24.46 32.26
CA PRO A 367 37.00 24.70 30.87
C PRO A 367 35.53 25.10 30.79
N SER A 368 35.19 25.97 29.84
CA SER A 368 33.81 26.39 29.65
C SER A 368 32.94 25.25 29.11
N MET A 369 31.80 25.08 29.73
CA MET A 369 30.80 24.11 29.25
C MET A 369 29.93 24.79 28.19
N ASN A 370 30.02 24.33 26.93
CA ASN A 370 29.25 24.84 25.80
C ASN A 370 28.15 23.87 25.38
N ALA A 371 27.64 23.05 26.30
CA ALA A 371 26.71 21.96 26.02
C ALA A 371 25.42 22.46 25.36
N ASP A 372 24.86 23.57 25.83
CA ASP A 372 23.62 24.14 25.30
C ASP A 372 23.77 24.61 23.85
N VAL A 373 24.90 25.26 23.52
CA VAL A 373 25.17 25.70 22.15
C VAL A 373 25.32 24.52 21.21
N LEU A 374 26.08 23.50 21.63
CA LEU A 374 26.28 22.27 20.82
C LEU A 374 24.99 21.48 20.66
N MET A 375 24.16 21.40 21.68
CA MET A 375 22.85 20.76 21.62
C MET A 375 21.91 21.51 20.65
N ASN A 376 21.90 22.85 20.67
CA ASN A 376 21.13 23.64 19.71
C ASN A 376 21.58 23.40 18.26
N VAL A 377 22.89 23.32 18.03
CA VAL A 377 23.45 23.01 16.70
C VAL A 377 23.02 21.63 16.25
N TYR A 378 23.09 20.62 17.14
CA TYR A 378 22.58 19.27 16.85
C TYR A 378 21.10 19.29 16.47
N GLN A 379 20.26 19.99 17.23
CA GLN A 379 18.82 20.08 16.96
C GLN A 379 18.52 20.79 15.63
N GLN A 380 19.29 21.80 15.25
CA GLN A 380 19.15 22.47 13.96
C GLN A 380 19.43 21.52 12.79
N PHE A 381 20.52 20.75 12.87
CA PHE A 381 20.83 19.77 11.81
C PHE A 381 19.84 18.60 11.79
N ALA A 382 19.34 18.14 12.94
CA ALA A 382 18.28 17.16 13.00
C ALA A 382 16.99 17.67 12.33
N LYS A 383 16.62 18.94 12.59
CA LYS A 383 15.47 19.57 11.91
C LYS A 383 15.71 19.74 10.40
N GLN A 384 16.92 20.08 10.00
CA GLN A 384 17.30 20.16 8.59
C GLN A 384 17.18 18.79 7.90
N ALA A 385 17.53 17.69 8.59
CA ALA A 385 17.33 16.34 8.06
C ALA A 385 15.83 16.04 7.84
N ASP A 386 14.95 16.41 8.77
CA ASP A 386 13.49 16.29 8.60
C ASP A 386 12.98 17.10 7.38
N GLU A 387 13.51 18.32 7.19
CA GLU A 387 13.12 19.19 6.07
C GLU A 387 13.59 18.63 4.71
N ILE A 388 14.83 18.13 4.63
CA ILE A 388 15.42 17.59 3.40
C ILE A 388 14.72 16.27 3.00
N THR A 389 14.43 15.40 3.97
CA THR A 389 13.76 14.12 3.70
C THR A 389 12.25 14.26 3.45
N GLY A 390 11.66 15.39 3.83
CA GLY A 390 10.23 15.61 3.79
C GLY A 390 9.44 14.76 4.80
N ILE A 391 10.14 14.15 5.79
CA ILE A 391 9.55 13.31 6.83
C ILE A 391 9.69 14.03 8.19
N PRO A 392 8.76 14.91 8.55
CA PRO A 392 8.84 15.66 9.79
C PRO A 392 8.60 14.78 11.01
N ASN A 393 9.17 15.18 12.15
CA ASN A 393 9.19 14.40 13.38
C ASN A 393 7.81 14.10 13.99
N TYR A 394 6.76 14.86 13.67
CA TYR A 394 5.41 14.57 14.11
C TYR A 394 4.79 13.33 13.45
N VAL A 395 5.33 12.86 12.32
CA VAL A 395 4.87 11.63 11.65
C VAL A 395 5.19 10.38 12.49
N TYR A 396 6.28 10.39 13.25
CA TYR A 396 6.67 9.27 14.13
C TYR A 396 6.42 9.53 15.63
N GLY A 397 5.46 10.40 15.95
CA GLY A 397 4.88 10.48 17.29
C GLY A 397 5.54 11.47 18.24
N SER A 398 6.25 12.48 17.74
CA SER A 398 6.67 13.60 18.58
C SER A 398 5.46 14.40 19.07
N SER A 399 5.29 14.49 20.39
CA SER A 399 4.20 15.24 21.02
C SER A 399 4.41 16.77 21.00
N ALA A 400 5.57 17.25 20.49
CA ALA A 400 5.94 18.66 20.47
C ALA A 400 5.38 19.40 19.24
N VAL A 401 4.12 19.15 18.87
CA VAL A 401 3.48 19.91 17.79
C VAL A 401 2.90 21.19 18.37
N SER A 402 3.54 22.34 18.07
CA SER A 402 3.06 23.66 18.45
C SER A 402 2.08 24.23 17.41
N GLY A 403 1.17 25.09 17.82
CA GLY A 403 0.26 25.80 16.92
C GLY A 403 -0.89 24.95 16.38
N ALA A 404 -1.03 24.87 15.05
CA ALA A 404 -2.14 24.19 14.37
C ALA A 404 -2.29 22.69 14.71
N GLY A 405 -1.21 22.01 15.08
CA GLY A 405 -1.23 20.60 15.44
C GLY A 405 -1.90 20.26 16.78
N ARG A 406 -2.34 21.25 17.54
CA ARG A 406 -3.08 21.03 18.80
C ARG A 406 -4.55 20.68 18.60
N THR A 407 -5.09 20.86 17.39
CA THR A 407 -6.46 20.50 17.05
C THR A 407 -6.46 19.31 16.11
N ALA A 408 -7.48 18.45 16.17
CA ALA A 408 -7.60 17.29 15.30
C ALA A 408 -7.57 17.69 13.80
N SER A 409 -8.26 18.79 13.44
CA SER A 409 -8.28 19.33 12.07
C SER A 409 -6.90 19.88 11.66
N GLY A 410 -6.21 20.57 12.55
CA GLY A 410 -4.87 21.10 12.27
C GLY A 410 -3.83 19.99 12.14
N LEU A 411 -3.92 18.93 12.94
CA LEU A 411 -3.06 17.76 12.83
C LEU A 411 -3.31 17.03 11.51
N SER A 412 -4.57 16.88 11.10
CA SER A 412 -4.92 16.28 9.80
C SER A 412 -4.32 17.08 8.63
N MET A 413 -4.43 18.42 8.66
CA MET A 413 -3.81 19.28 7.63
C MET A 413 -2.27 19.14 7.59
N LEU A 414 -1.62 19.04 8.74
CA LEU A 414 -0.16 18.82 8.82
C LEU A 414 0.23 17.45 8.26
N MET A 415 -0.53 16.40 8.58
CA MET A 415 -0.34 15.06 8.03
C MET A 415 -0.55 15.03 6.50
N ASP A 416 -1.58 15.71 5.99
CA ASP A 416 -1.83 15.84 4.56
C ASP A 416 -0.70 16.57 3.83
N ASN A 417 -0.11 17.59 4.44
CA ASN A 417 1.02 18.30 3.87
C ASN A 417 2.31 17.47 3.91
N ALA A 418 2.59 16.76 5.00
CA ALA A 418 3.73 15.84 5.10
C ALA A 418 3.63 14.71 4.06
N SER A 419 2.42 14.21 3.82
CA SER A 419 2.20 13.14 2.83
C SER A 419 2.50 13.58 1.39
N LYS A 420 2.54 14.87 1.08
CA LYS A 420 2.85 15.36 -0.28
C LYS A 420 4.28 15.04 -0.72
N GLY A 421 5.26 15.14 0.17
CA GLY A 421 6.65 14.75 -0.10
C GLY A 421 6.79 13.24 -0.38
N ILE A 422 6.02 12.42 0.35
CA ILE A 422 6.07 10.96 0.24
C ILE A 422 5.23 10.44 -0.95
N LYS A 423 4.27 11.24 -1.47
CA LYS A 423 3.39 10.82 -2.57
C LYS A 423 4.14 10.36 -3.82
N GLN A 424 5.24 11.02 -4.16
CA GLN A 424 6.06 10.63 -5.31
C GLN A 424 6.72 9.26 -5.08
N ALA A 425 7.26 9.03 -3.89
CA ALA A 425 7.85 7.74 -3.52
C ALA A 425 6.80 6.62 -3.55
N ILE A 426 5.59 6.88 -3.05
CA ILE A 426 4.47 5.94 -3.12
C ILE A 426 4.08 5.66 -4.58
N ALA A 427 4.01 6.69 -5.43
CA ALA A 427 3.70 6.53 -6.85
C ALA A 427 4.74 5.66 -7.58
N ASN A 428 6.01 5.74 -7.19
CA ASN A 428 7.05 4.88 -7.72
C ASN A 428 6.85 3.41 -7.32
N ILE A 429 6.40 3.14 -6.09
CA ILE A 429 6.02 1.79 -5.65
C ILE A 429 4.78 1.30 -6.40
N ASP A 430 3.78 2.16 -6.61
CA ASP A 430 2.55 1.81 -7.33
C ASP A 430 2.82 1.42 -8.80
N LYS A 431 3.82 2.01 -9.46
CA LYS A 431 4.28 1.59 -10.79
C LYS A 431 4.73 0.12 -10.79
N ILE A 432 5.43 -0.31 -9.73
CA ILE A 432 5.92 -1.69 -9.60
C ILE A 432 4.76 -2.67 -9.45
N VAL A 433 3.82 -2.36 -8.55
CA VAL A 433 2.62 -3.17 -8.35
C VAL A 433 1.85 -3.32 -9.65
N SER A 434 1.61 -2.20 -10.35
CA SER A 434 0.94 -2.20 -11.66
C SER A 434 1.67 -3.06 -12.69
N GLY A 435 3.00 -2.98 -12.77
CA GLY A 435 3.80 -3.75 -13.72
C GLY A 435 3.71 -5.26 -13.48
N ILE A 436 3.75 -5.69 -12.22
CA ILE A 436 3.62 -7.11 -11.87
C ILE A 436 2.20 -7.62 -12.16
N VAL A 437 1.19 -6.87 -11.75
CA VAL A 437 -0.23 -7.23 -11.99
C VAL A 437 -0.53 -7.27 -13.48
N GLN A 438 0.01 -6.34 -14.27
CA GLN A 438 -0.18 -6.31 -15.73
C GLN A 438 0.40 -7.54 -16.42
N ARG A 439 1.56 -8.03 -15.97
CA ARG A 439 2.14 -9.28 -16.51
C ARG A 439 1.30 -10.51 -16.14
N LEU A 440 0.80 -10.59 -14.91
CA LEU A 440 -0.12 -11.66 -14.51
C LEU A 440 -1.43 -11.60 -15.30
N TYR A 441 -1.96 -10.41 -15.50
CA TYR A 441 -3.14 -10.19 -16.33
C TYR A 441 -2.93 -10.67 -17.77
N LEU A 442 -1.84 -10.25 -18.42
CA LEU A 442 -1.52 -10.67 -19.80
C LEU A 442 -1.33 -12.19 -19.89
N HIS A 443 -0.64 -12.79 -18.91
CA HIS A 443 -0.48 -14.23 -18.85
C HIS A 443 -1.84 -14.94 -18.73
N ASN A 444 -2.73 -14.48 -17.86
CA ASN A 444 -4.06 -15.08 -17.71
C ASN A 444 -4.91 -14.89 -18.96
N MET A 445 -4.83 -13.73 -19.63
CA MET A 445 -5.50 -13.50 -20.90
C MET A 445 -5.08 -14.50 -22.00
N MET A 446 -3.78 -14.85 -22.05
CA MET A 446 -3.24 -15.73 -23.08
C MET A 446 -3.45 -17.21 -22.77
N TYR A 447 -3.20 -17.63 -21.55
CA TYR A 447 -3.06 -19.05 -21.21
C TYR A 447 -4.16 -19.61 -20.31
N ASP A 448 -5.05 -18.77 -19.80
CA ASP A 448 -6.14 -19.27 -18.96
C ASP A 448 -7.24 -19.91 -19.79
N GLU A 449 -7.79 -21.02 -19.29
CA GLU A 449 -8.87 -21.78 -19.94
C GLU A 449 -10.25 -21.16 -19.69
N ASP A 450 -10.40 -20.38 -18.59
CA ASP A 450 -11.69 -19.78 -18.24
C ASP A 450 -11.98 -18.54 -19.09
N PRO A 451 -12.98 -18.58 -19.99
CA PRO A 451 -13.33 -17.43 -20.83
C PRO A 451 -14.00 -16.29 -20.04
N TYR A 452 -14.61 -16.59 -18.88
CA TYR A 452 -15.38 -15.62 -18.09
C TYR A 452 -14.52 -14.60 -17.32
N ILE A 453 -13.20 -14.85 -17.25
CA ILE A 453 -12.25 -13.89 -16.67
C ILE A 453 -11.62 -12.98 -17.71
N LYS A 454 -11.77 -13.30 -19.00
CA LYS A 454 -11.11 -12.58 -20.08
C LYS A 454 -11.87 -11.31 -20.44
N GLY A 455 -11.13 -10.21 -20.64
CA GLY A 455 -11.68 -8.91 -21.03
C GLY A 455 -10.60 -7.85 -21.11
N ASP A 456 -10.91 -6.73 -21.73
CA ASP A 456 -9.98 -5.58 -21.81
C ASP A 456 -10.08 -4.74 -20.53
N PHE A 457 -9.11 -4.92 -19.64
CA PHE A 457 -9.07 -4.26 -18.33
C PHE A 457 -7.86 -3.37 -18.18
N LYS A 458 -8.07 -2.24 -17.50
CA LYS A 458 -7.00 -1.37 -17.05
C LYS A 458 -6.62 -1.75 -15.61
N VAL A 459 -5.33 -1.97 -15.40
CA VAL A 459 -4.77 -2.18 -14.06
C VAL A 459 -4.57 -0.83 -13.38
N VAL A 460 -5.17 -0.66 -12.21
CA VAL A 460 -4.99 0.52 -11.36
C VAL A 460 -4.42 0.05 -10.03
N ALA A 461 -3.19 0.46 -9.71
CA ALA A 461 -2.65 0.23 -8.37
C ALA A 461 -3.45 1.05 -7.35
N LYS A 462 -3.91 0.38 -6.31
CA LYS A 462 -4.52 1.00 -5.13
C LYS A 462 -3.48 1.03 -4.01
N GLY A 463 -2.36 1.70 -4.25
CA GLY A 463 -1.31 1.84 -3.24
C GLY A 463 -1.77 2.65 -2.02
N ALA A 464 -0.83 3.03 -1.18
CA ALA A 464 -1.12 3.79 0.04
C ALA A 464 -1.91 5.09 -0.24
N ILE A 465 -1.75 5.69 -1.43
CA ILE A 465 -2.58 6.84 -1.87
C ILE A 465 -4.05 6.43 -2.02
N GLY A 466 -4.32 5.26 -2.59
CA GLY A 466 -5.68 4.73 -2.74
C GLY A 466 -6.36 4.45 -1.40
N LEU A 467 -5.60 3.96 -0.41
CA LEU A 467 -6.10 3.74 0.95
C LEU A 467 -6.45 5.06 1.64
N ILE A 468 -5.57 6.07 1.57
CA ILE A 468 -5.82 7.40 2.13
C ILE A 468 -7.01 8.07 1.44
N GLN A 469 -7.11 7.96 0.11
CA GLN A 469 -8.27 8.47 -0.64
C GLN A 469 -9.56 7.75 -0.26
N LYS A 470 -9.50 6.43 -0.02
CA LYS A 470 -10.64 5.63 0.42
C LYS A 470 -11.12 6.05 1.81
N GLU A 471 -10.20 6.26 2.75
CA GLU A 471 -10.55 6.80 4.09
C GLU A 471 -11.16 8.20 3.99
N THR A 472 -10.57 9.08 3.18
CA THR A 472 -11.10 10.43 2.95
C THR A 472 -12.49 10.38 2.28
N LEU A 473 -12.67 9.48 1.31
CA LEU A 473 -13.98 9.27 0.67
C LEU A 473 -15.01 8.67 1.64
N GLN A 474 -14.61 7.76 2.52
CA GLN A 474 -15.48 7.23 3.57
C GLN A 474 -15.88 8.31 4.57
N MET A 475 -14.94 9.15 5.02
CA MET A 475 -15.27 10.30 5.87
C MET A 475 -16.24 11.25 5.18
N ARG A 476 -16.00 11.64 3.93
CA ARG A 476 -16.89 12.51 3.15
C ARG A 476 -18.26 11.86 2.88
N ARG A 477 -18.32 10.55 2.63
CA ARG A 477 -19.59 9.81 2.52
C ARG A 477 -20.36 9.81 3.84
N ASN A 478 -19.67 9.66 4.96
CA ASN A 478 -20.26 9.75 6.30
C ASN A 478 -20.79 11.16 6.59
N GLU A 479 -20.00 12.19 6.28
CA GLU A 479 -20.42 13.60 6.38
C GLU A 479 -21.64 13.87 5.49
N PHE A 480 -21.66 13.36 4.26
CA PHE A 480 -22.79 13.48 3.35
C PHE A 480 -24.05 12.78 3.89
N LEU A 481 -23.92 11.57 4.46
CA LEU A 481 -25.03 10.85 5.08
C LEU A 481 -25.58 11.59 6.29
N ILE A 482 -24.73 12.21 7.10
CA ILE A 482 -25.13 13.03 8.25
C ILE A 482 -25.80 14.33 7.75
N ALA A 483 -25.19 15.02 6.79
CA ALA A 483 -25.74 16.24 6.22
C ALA A 483 -27.11 16.04 5.57
N THR A 484 -27.32 14.89 4.89
CA THR A 484 -28.57 14.51 4.23
C THR A 484 -29.57 13.79 5.14
N SER A 485 -29.35 13.77 6.45
CA SER A 485 -30.30 13.20 7.44
C SER A 485 -31.50 14.12 7.73
N ASN A 486 -31.45 15.36 7.24
CA ASN A 486 -32.52 16.35 7.36
C ASN A 486 -33.79 15.88 6.61
N PRO A 487 -35.00 16.10 7.13
CA PRO A 487 -36.25 15.65 6.49
C PRO A 487 -36.47 16.13 5.05
N ILE A 488 -35.95 17.30 4.70
CA ILE A 488 -36.06 17.88 3.33
C ILE A 488 -35.12 17.11 2.37
N ASP A 489 -33.87 16.94 2.76
CA ASP A 489 -32.87 16.28 1.92
C ASP A 489 -33.13 14.78 1.81
N SER A 490 -33.68 14.15 2.86
CA SER A 490 -34.08 12.74 2.81
C SER A 490 -35.23 12.47 1.85
N GLN A 491 -36.13 13.46 1.61
CA GLN A 491 -37.17 13.36 0.59
C GLN A 491 -36.62 13.48 -0.85
N ILE A 492 -35.58 14.31 -1.04
CA ILE A 492 -34.92 14.50 -2.34
C ILE A 492 -34.11 13.26 -2.72
N VAL A 493 -33.32 12.73 -1.78
CA VAL A 493 -32.49 11.53 -2.00
C VAL A 493 -33.32 10.26 -2.15
N GLY A 494 -34.50 10.23 -1.51
CA GLY A 494 -35.41 9.10 -1.52
C GLY A 494 -34.85 7.87 -0.76
N THR A 495 -35.70 6.87 -0.57
CA THR A 495 -35.33 5.62 0.11
C THR A 495 -34.34 4.79 -0.70
N GLU A 496 -34.42 4.79 -2.01
CA GLU A 496 -33.49 4.06 -2.90
C GLU A 496 -32.09 4.67 -2.89
N GLY A 497 -31.98 6.00 -3.03
CA GLY A 497 -30.71 6.70 -2.98
C GLY A 497 -30.02 6.53 -1.60
N ARG A 498 -30.81 6.56 -0.51
CA ARG A 498 -30.30 6.34 0.83
C ARG A 498 -29.83 4.89 1.04
N ALA A 499 -30.58 3.91 0.53
CA ALA A 499 -30.17 2.50 0.56
C ALA A 499 -28.89 2.26 -0.24
N TYR A 500 -28.72 2.92 -1.38
CA TYR A 500 -27.47 2.85 -2.16
C TYR A 500 -26.27 3.40 -1.36
N LEU A 501 -26.41 4.59 -0.76
CA LEU A 501 -25.36 5.19 0.08
C LEU A 501 -25.02 4.33 1.29
N LEU A 502 -26.00 3.73 1.95
CA LEU A 502 -25.78 2.81 3.06
C LEU A 502 -25.08 1.51 2.62
N ARG A 503 -25.40 0.96 1.44
CA ARG A 503 -24.67 -0.21 0.89
C ARG A 503 -23.21 0.12 0.60
N GLU A 504 -22.95 1.28 0.02
CA GLU A 504 -21.58 1.73 -0.24
C GLU A 504 -20.78 1.96 1.07
N LEU A 505 -21.44 2.48 2.10
CA LEU A 505 -20.82 2.64 3.42
C LEU A 505 -20.53 1.27 4.07
N ALA A 506 -21.51 0.36 4.06
CA ALA A 506 -21.36 -0.99 4.62
C ALA A 506 -20.28 -1.80 3.90
N ARG A 507 -20.16 -1.68 2.57
CA ARG A 507 -19.05 -2.25 1.80
C ARG A 507 -17.70 -1.68 2.23
N GLY A 508 -17.64 -0.36 2.47
CA GLY A 508 -16.44 0.30 2.98
C GLY A 508 -16.02 -0.18 4.37
N LEU A 509 -16.97 -0.59 5.19
CA LEU A 509 -16.75 -1.14 6.54
C LEU A 509 -16.58 -2.67 6.54
N GLN A 510 -16.54 -3.31 5.35
CA GLN A 510 -16.46 -4.76 5.18
C GLN A 510 -17.59 -5.54 5.88
N MET A 511 -18.76 -4.91 6.00
CA MET A 511 -19.94 -5.55 6.57
C MET A 511 -20.71 -6.28 5.47
N ASP A 512 -21.38 -7.37 5.85
CA ASP A 512 -22.22 -8.13 4.94
C ASP A 512 -23.47 -7.30 4.54
N THR A 513 -23.41 -6.70 3.35
CA THR A 513 -24.41 -5.76 2.88
C THR A 513 -25.79 -6.40 2.65
N GLU A 514 -25.81 -7.69 2.28
CA GLU A 514 -27.06 -8.42 1.97
C GLU A 514 -27.86 -8.75 3.23
N LYS A 515 -27.19 -8.89 4.37
CA LYS A 515 -27.87 -9.15 5.67
C LYS A 515 -28.40 -7.88 6.34
N ILE A 516 -27.80 -6.72 6.02
CA ILE A 516 -28.09 -5.46 6.73
C ILE A 516 -29.09 -4.61 5.94
N ILE A 517 -29.00 -4.61 4.61
CA ILE A 517 -29.80 -3.74 3.76
C ILE A 517 -30.60 -4.58 2.78
N PRO A 518 -31.94 -4.50 2.81
CA PRO A 518 -32.81 -5.29 1.93
C PRO A 518 -32.50 -5.05 0.45
N ASN A 519 -32.81 -6.04 -0.40
CA ASN A 519 -32.65 -5.93 -1.85
C ASN A 519 -33.47 -4.78 -2.43
N GLN A 520 -33.06 -4.27 -3.57
CA GLN A 520 -33.71 -3.12 -4.23
C GLN A 520 -35.18 -3.38 -4.55
N GLU A 521 -35.52 -4.62 -4.94
CA GLU A 521 -36.87 -5.08 -5.17
C GLU A 521 -37.76 -5.06 -3.92
N SER A 522 -37.20 -5.51 -2.77
CA SER A 522 -37.95 -5.49 -1.51
C SER A 522 -38.17 -4.07 -0.96
N ILE A 523 -37.25 -3.14 -1.24
CA ILE A 523 -37.39 -1.73 -0.90
C ILE A 523 -38.47 -1.08 -1.79
N ALA A 524 -38.46 -1.36 -3.09
CA ALA A 524 -39.48 -0.86 -4.02
C ALA A 524 -40.88 -1.41 -3.67
N GLN A 525 -40.98 -2.67 -3.28
CA GLN A 525 -42.24 -3.27 -2.79
C GLN A 525 -42.73 -2.61 -1.51
N ALA A 526 -41.83 -2.40 -0.52
CA ALA A 526 -42.21 -1.73 0.73
C ALA A 526 -42.64 -0.28 0.54
N VAL A 527 -42.02 0.44 -0.40
CA VAL A 527 -42.42 1.82 -0.76
C VAL A 527 -43.78 1.86 -1.47
N THR A 528 -44.06 0.89 -2.36
CA THR A 528 -45.37 0.78 -3.03
C THR A 528 -46.48 0.39 -2.04
N GLU A 529 -46.21 -0.51 -1.10
CA GLU A 529 -47.12 -0.88 -0.02
C GLU A 529 -47.41 0.30 0.92
N GLN A 530 -46.41 1.08 1.31
CA GLN A 530 -46.61 2.28 2.13
C GLN A 530 -47.43 3.34 1.41
N LYS A 531 -47.18 3.57 0.12
CA LYS A 531 -47.99 4.48 -0.69
C LYS A 531 -49.44 3.99 -0.81
N ALA A 532 -49.65 2.70 -1.02
CA ALA A 532 -50.98 2.12 -1.09
C ALA A 532 -51.73 2.23 0.26
N GLN A 533 -51.04 2.00 1.39
CA GLN A 533 -51.62 2.17 2.73
C GLN A 533 -51.96 3.64 3.03
N ALA A 534 -51.07 4.58 2.65
CA ALA A 534 -51.33 6.00 2.83
C ALA A 534 -52.53 6.48 1.98
N LEU A 535 -52.68 5.97 0.75
CA LEU A 535 -53.81 6.27 -0.12
C LEU A 535 -55.12 5.69 0.43
N ALA A 536 -55.07 4.45 0.94
CA ALA A 536 -56.21 3.80 1.61
C ALA A 536 -56.64 4.57 2.86
N GLN A 537 -55.71 5.06 3.69
CA GLN A 537 -56.01 5.90 4.84
C GLN A 537 -56.65 7.25 4.45
N GLN A 538 -56.16 7.89 3.37
CA GLN A 538 -56.78 9.12 2.85
C GLN A 538 -58.18 8.88 2.32
N MET A 539 -58.42 7.76 1.61
CA MET A 539 -59.78 7.39 1.17
C MET A 539 -60.71 7.14 2.32
N VAL A 540 -60.25 6.43 3.38
CA VAL A 540 -61.06 6.20 4.60
C VAL A 540 -61.38 7.52 5.30
N GLN A 541 -60.45 8.45 5.39
CA GLN A 541 -60.68 9.77 5.96
C GLN A 541 -61.66 10.61 5.11
N GLN A 542 -61.58 10.54 3.77
CA GLN A 542 -62.51 11.21 2.90
C GLN A 542 -63.91 10.62 3.01
N LEU A 543 -64.05 9.30 3.04
CA LEU A 543 -65.33 8.64 3.22
C LEU A 543 -65.95 8.92 4.61
N ALA A 544 -65.12 9.02 5.66
CA ALA A 544 -65.57 9.40 7.00
C ALA A 544 -66.05 10.88 7.07
N ALA A 545 -65.36 11.78 6.34
CA ALA A 545 -65.77 13.18 6.23
C ALA A 545 -67.08 13.36 5.43
N GLU A 546 -67.27 12.60 4.32
CA GLU A 546 -68.50 12.57 3.56
C GLU A 546 -69.63 11.97 4.38
N ALA A 547 -69.44 10.94 5.18
CA ALA A 547 -70.45 10.35 6.05
C ALA A 547 -70.84 11.29 7.19
N GLN A 548 -69.95 12.14 7.69
CA GLN A 548 -70.25 13.18 8.68
C GLN A 548 -71.03 14.36 8.07
N ALA A 549 -70.84 14.68 6.78
CA ALA A 549 -71.55 15.74 6.05
C ALA A 549 -73.01 15.36 5.68
N GLN A 550 -73.36 14.07 5.74
CA GLN A 550 -74.68 13.56 5.45
C GLN A 550 -75.60 13.33 6.69
N GLN A 551 -75.14 13.65 7.90
CA GLN A 551 -75.97 13.57 9.08
C GLN A 551 -76.85 14.84 9.21
N PRO A 552 -78.16 14.71 9.31
CA PRO A 552 -79.05 15.85 9.53
C PRO A 552 -78.81 16.46 10.91
N PRO A 553 -78.98 17.79 11.11
CA PRO A 553 -78.72 18.47 12.33
C PRO A 553 -79.64 17.96 13.45
N MET A 554 -79.05 17.44 14.53
CA MET A 554 -79.79 17.09 15.74
C MET A 554 -80.31 18.37 16.45
N PRO A 555 -81.53 18.37 17.01
CA PRO A 555 -82.09 19.53 17.69
C PRO A 555 -81.35 19.76 19.04
N THR A 556 -80.98 20.99 19.26
CA THR A 556 -80.38 21.50 20.51
C THR A 556 -81.31 21.35 21.67
N PRO A 557 -80.91 20.76 22.81
CA PRO A 557 -81.70 20.84 24.05
C PRO A 557 -81.51 22.23 24.72
N ALA A 558 -82.63 22.83 25.14
CA ALA A 558 -82.71 24.11 25.82
C ALA A 558 -82.04 24.06 27.20
N LEU A 559 -81.23 25.07 27.51
CA LEU A 559 -80.65 25.35 28.80
C LEU A 559 -81.74 25.89 29.78
N PRO A 560 -81.75 25.44 31.03
CA PRO A 560 -82.41 26.17 32.08
C PRO A 560 -81.48 27.23 32.69
N SER A 561 -81.98 28.40 32.86
CA SER A 561 -81.46 29.56 33.54
C SER A 561 -81.27 29.31 35.05
N GLY A 562 -80.17 29.69 35.61
CA GLY A 562 -79.86 29.67 37.04
C GLY A 562 -78.60 30.44 37.40
N GLU A 563 -78.74 31.45 38.16
CA GLU A 563 -77.90 32.59 38.50
C GLU A 563 -76.56 32.28 39.19
N PRO A 564 -75.72 33.31 39.44
CA PRO A 564 -74.30 33.20 39.54
C PRO A 564 -73.77 33.19 40.99
N MET A 565 -72.62 32.55 41.21
CA MET A 565 -71.78 32.88 42.31
C MET A 565 -70.31 32.89 41.96
N GLY A 566 -69.70 33.99 42.33
CA GLY A 566 -68.38 34.38 42.01
C GLY A 566 -67.28 33.64 42.74
N GLY A 567 -66.12 33.86 42.27
CA GLY A 567 -64.87 33.39 42.91
C GLY A 567 -63.68 33.52 41.98
N GLN A 568 -63.13 34.64 42.06
CA GLN A 568 -61.82 35.15 41.74
C GLN A 568 -60.63 34.16 41.56
N VAL A 569 -59.86 34.46 40.53
CA VAL A 569 -58.40 34.74 40.49
C VAL A 569 -57.51 33.52 40.58
N ALA A 570 -56.51 33.32 39.78
CA ALA A 570 -55.44 34.16 39.28
C ALA A 570 -54.63 33.46 38.18
N ASN A 571 -54.23 34.25 37.24
CA ASN A 571 -53.07 34.02 36.37
C ASN A 571 -51.80 33.66 37.19
N THR A 572 -51.02 32.74 36.72
CA THR A 572 -49.57 33.03 36.47
C THR A 572 -48.92 31.90 35.69
N VAL A 573 -48.57 32.26 34.47
CA VAL A 573 -47.54 31.55 33.69
C VAL A 573 -46.21 32.07 34.18
N GLN A 574 -45.34 31.20 34.62
CA GLN A 574 -43.89 31.48 34.58
C GLN A 574 -43.12 30.23 34.20
N PRO A 575 -42.01 30.40 33.45
CA PRO A 575 -41.24 29.29 32.91
C PRO A 575 -40.28 28.77 33.97
N VAL A 576 -40.10 27.44 34.04
CA VAL A 576 -39.12 26.82 34.91
C VAL A 576 -37.86 26.54 34.11
N SER A 577 -36.80 27.18 34.57
CA SER A 577 -35.42 26.95 34.19
C SER A 577 -34.97 25.53 34.50
N MET A 578 -34.08 25.02 33.65
CA MET A 578 -33.29 23.82 33.96
C MET A 578 -32.42 24.04 35.19
N ALA A 579 -32.43 23.04 36.08
CA ALA A 579 -31.36 22.81 37.04
C ALA A 579 -31.17 21.30 37.23
N ASP A 580 -29.93 20.91 37.20
CA ASP A 580 -29.25 19.66 37.46
C ASP A 580 -29.93 18.68 38.45
N GLY A 581 -29.82 17.39 38.15
CA GLY A 581 -30.10 16.33 39.09
C GLY A 581 -29.92 14.95 38.48
N GLY A 582 -28.69 14.44 38.47
CA GLY A 582 -28.34 13.13 38.00
C GLY A 582 -29.04 11.99 38.73
N MET A 583 -29.44 10.99 37.97
CA MET A 583 -29.64 9.64 38.50
C MET A 583 -28.59 8.70 37.88
N VAL A 584 -27.66 8.29 38.70
CA VAL A 584 -26.71 7.22 38.45
C VAL A 584 -27.42 5.89 38.63
N GLY A 585 -27.61 5.13 37.57
CA GLY A 585 -28.11 3.77 37.62
C GLY A 585 -27.00 2.77 38.04
N PRO A 586 -27.34 1.59 38.55
CA PRO A 586 -26.45 0.70 39.33
C PRO A 586 -25.50 -0.20 38.47
N TYR A 587 -25.07 0.24 37.29
CA TYR A 587 -24.19 -0.57 36.42
C TYR A 587 -22.72 -0.13 36.35
N THR A 588 -22.27 0.79 37.20
CA THR A 588 -20.89 1.29 37.21
C THR A 588 -19.93 0.57 38.15
N ALA A 589 -20.41 -0.38 38.95
CA ALA A 589 -19.56 -1.11 39.89
C ALA A 589 -18.88 -2.34 39.28
N GLU A 590 -19.49 -3.01 38.29
CA GLU A 590 -18.91 -4.20 37.65
C GLU A 590 -17.87 -3.88 36.57
N LEU A 591 -17.94 -2.72 35.93
CA LEU A 591 -16.96 -2.31 34.93
C LEU A 591 -15.62 -1.85 35.49
N LYS A 592 -15.56 -1.47 36.79
CA LYS A 592 -14.29 -1.14 37.44
C LYS A 592 -13.52 -2.36 37.92
N GLN A 593 -14.18 -3.48 38.16
CA GLN A 593 -13.51 -4.70 38.60
C GLN A 593 -12.84 -5.45 37.45
N VAL A 594 -13.39 -5.38 36.25
CA VAL A 594 -12.82 -6.01 35.03
C VAL A 594 -11.57 -5.25 34.49
N LEU A 595 -11.44 -3.95 34.79
CA LEU A 595 -10.28 -3.14 34.38
C LEU A 595 -9.09 -3.24 35.36
N TYR A 596 -9.29 -3.75 36.56
CA TYR A 596 -8.21 -3.95 37.56
C TYR A 596 -7.56 -5.34 37.50
N GLU A 597 -8.22 -6.34 36.91
CA GLU A 597 -7.68 -7.70 36.78
C GLU A 597 -6.85 -7.94 35.51
N ASN A 598 -6.88 -7.04 34.55
CA ASN A 598 -6.12 -7.16 33.29
C ASN A 598 -4.80 -6.34 33.22
N ASN A 599 -4.37 -5.75 34.34
CA ASN A 599 -3.10 -4.99 34.38
C ASN A 599 -2.05 -5.60 35.31
N ALA A 600 -2.15 -6.90 35.56
CA ALA A 600 -1.13 -7.63 36.34
C ALA A 600 -0.81 -8.96 35.61
N ILE A 601 -0.23 -8.88 34.40
CA ILE A 601 0.72 -9.87 33.85
C ILE A 601 1.64 -9.12 32.90
#